data_4bcba378b97ea4b97c55d4e01ef934ff
#
_entry.id   4bcba378b97ea4b97c55d4e01ef934ff
#
_cell.length_a   1.000
_cell.length_b   1.000
_cell.length_c   1.000
_cell.angle_alpha   90.00
_cell.angle_beta   90.00
_cell.angle_gamma   90.00
#
_symmetry.space_group_name_H-M   'P 1'
#
loop_
_entity.id
_entity.type
_entity.pdbx_description
1 polymer ?
#
loop_
_entity_poly.entity_id
_entity_poly.type
_entity_poly.pdbx_seq_one_letter_code
_entity_poly.pdbx_strand_id
1 'polypeptide(L)'
;MQTEEKQMKMSYLIKRFVPYFKKYKWILILDLICASLTTVCELVFPMLVRYITNMGINNIAGLTVGIILKIGLFYLILRIIDSAANFYMADTGHIMGAKIETDMRRDLFAHLETLSHSYFAEHKVGQIMARITSDLFDITEFAHHCPEEFFIAALKIIVSFIILCGVNVPLTVIVFASLPLIFCFVKFFNTRMRKAFKKQRNQIGEINSQVEDTLLGIRVVKSFATEELEAEKFEDGNKKFLDTKKLGYFYMAGFQTSNRAFEGVMYLIVVVAGALFMINGKISPADLTAYLLYVSTLLATLRTIIQFTEQFQRGMTGIERFLEIMDAPAEITEKENADELKNVQGNITFENVGFHYSDDDTNVLSNINLNIKKGDSVALVGPSGGGKTTLCNLIPRFYDVTEGRILIDGKDIKNVTLNSLRNSIGVVQQDVYLFSGTVFENIAYGLSGATREDVINAAKLAGAHEFISNLENGYDTYVGERGVKLSGGQKQRISIARVFLKNPPILILDEATSALDNESEKIVQDSLEKLAKGRTVFTIAHRLTTIRNANMILVLTENGIEEQGTHQELIDKKGLYYNLYSMY
;
A
#
# COMPACT_ATOMS: atom_id res chain seq x y z
N MET A 1 1.43 8.98 21.30
CA MET A 1 2.26 7.87 21.81
C MET A 1 2.73 7.08 20.61
N GLN A 2 4.05 7.01 20.33
CA GLN A 2 4.58 6.10 19.31
C GLN A 2 4.46 4.70 19.90
N THR A 3 3.51 3.92 19.42
CA THR A 3 3.49 2.48 19.64
C THR A 3 4.80 1.92 19.12
N GLU A 4 5.59 1.27 19.99
CA GLU A 4 6.74 0.47 19.57
C GLU A 4 6.24 -0.55 18.54
N GLU A 5 6.48 -0.30 17.26
CA GLU A 5 6.24 -1.27 16.18
C GLU A 5 6.97 -2.56 16.55
N LYS A 6 6.23 -3.58 16.94
CA LYS A 6 6.74 -4.89 17.31
C LYS A 6 7.27 -5.54 16.04
N GLN A 7 8.56 -5.37 15.78
CA GLN A 7 9.24 -5.89 14.59
C GLN A 7 8.94 -7.38 14.43
N MET A 8 8.33 -7.75 13.31
CA MET A 8 7.95 -9.14 13.04
C MET A 8 9.21 -10.01 12.91
N LYS A 9 9.15 -11.25 13.41
CA LYS A 9 10.30 -12.18 13.30
C LYS A 9 10.55 -12.53 11.83
N MET A 10 11.80 -12.46 11.38
CA MET A 10 12.19 -12.78 10.00
C MET A 10 11.71 -14.17 9.55
N SER A 11 11.71 -15.15 10.44
CA SER A 11 11.19 -16.49 10.14
C SER A 11 9.70 -16.52 9.84
N TYR A 12 8.91 -15.63 10.47
CA TYR A 12 7.49 -15.47 10.20
C TYR A 12 7.27 -14.85 8.81
N LEU A 13 7.99 -13.76 8.51
CA LEU A 13 7.91 -13.08 7.21
C LEU A 13 8.21 -14.04 6.06
N ILE A 14 9.31 -14.78 6.15
CA ILE A 14 9.69 -15.77 5.15
C ILE A 14 8.62 -16.87 5.01
N LYS A 15 8.13 -17.42 6.13
CA LYS A 15 7.11 -18.48 6.12
C LYS A 15 5.82 -18.03 5.42
N ARG A 16 5.40 -16.78 5.63
CA ARG A 16 4.19 -16.20 5.01
C ARG A 16 4.41 -15.85 3.52
N PHE A 17 5.64 -15.54 3.14
CA PHE A 17 6.00 -15.18 1.77
C PHE A 17 6.26 -16.40 0.86
N VAL A 18 6.85 -17.48 1.38
CA VAL A 18 7.16 -18.72 0.62
C VAL A 18 5.99 -19.27 -0.21
N PRO A 19 4.71 -19.23 0.22
CA PRO A 19 3.60 -19.72 -0.61
C PRO A 19 3.50 -19.07 -1.99
N TYR A 20 3.87 -17.78 -2.12
CA TYR A 20 3.88 -17.08 -3.42
C TYR A 20 4.93 -17.66 -4.38
N PHE A 21 6.10 -18.08 -3.85
CA PHE A 21 7.10 -18.81 -4.64
C PHE A 21 6.67 -20.21 -5.05
N LYS A 22 5.95 -20.90 -4.18
CA LYS A 22 5.57 -22.31 -4.42
C LYS A 22 4.84 -22.51 -5.74
N LYS A 23 4.04 -21.51 -6.15
CA LYS A 23 3.33 -21.50 -7.44
C LYS A 23 4.30 -21.49 -8.63
N TYR A 24 5.46 -20.85 -8.49
CA TYR A 24 6.46 -20.65 -9.55
C TYR A 24 7.75 -21.43 -9.34
N LYS A 25 7.76 -22.45 -8.48
CA LYS A 25 8.94 -23.22 -8.06
C LYS A 25 9.79 -23.77 -9.23
N TRP A 26 9.15 -24.18 -10.34
CA TRP A 26 9.86 -24.73 -11.48
C TRP A 26 10.63 -23.66 -12.25
N ILE A 27 10.11 -22.43 -12.33
CA ILE A 27 10.81 -21.30 -12.92
C ILE A 27 12.03 -20.98 -12.06
N LEU A 28 11.87 -20.87 -10.73
CA LEU A 28 12.98 -20.62 -9.81
C LEU A 28 14.07 -21.71 -9.88
N ILE A 29 13.69 -22.98 -9.95
CA ILE A 29 14.67 -24.09 -10.06
C ILE A 29 15.46 -23.98 -11.37
N LEU A 30 14.80 -23.70 -12.49
CA LEU A 30 15.47 -23.55 -13.77
C LEU A 30 16.36 -22.30 -13.80
N ASP A 31 15.92 -21.23 -13.18
CA ASP A 31 16.69 -19.99 -12.98
C ASP A 31 18.01 -20.28 -12.22
N LEU A 32 17.94 -20.99 -11.09
CA LEU A 32 19.12 -21.40 -10.32
C LEU A 32 20.04 -22.37 -11.09
N ILE A 33 19.49 -23.20 -11.98
CA ILE A 33 20.30 -24.05 -12.87
C ILE A 33 21.04 -23.17 -13.89
N CYS A 34 20.36 -22.19 -14.50
CA CYS A 34 20.99 -21.23 -15.40
C CYS A 34 22.07 -20.41 -14.67
N ALA A 35 21.80 -19.96 -13.45
CA ALA A 35 22.76 -19.29 -12.58
C ALA A 35 24.00 -20.14 -12.28
N SER A 36 23.82 -21.43 -12.07
CA SER A 36 24.95 -22.39 -11.92
C SER A 36 25.76 -22.48 -13.20
N LEU A 37 25.09 -22.54 -14.34
CA LEU A 37 25.72 -22.70 -15.64
C LEU A 37 26.53 -21.46 -16.01
N THR A 38 25.98 -20.25 -15.84
CA THR A 38 26.72 -18.98 -16.05
C THR A 38 27.94 -18.89 -15.15
N THR A 39 27.78 -19.29 -13.87
CA THR A 39 28.89 -19.30 -12.89
C THR A 39 30.01 -20.25 -13.33
N VAL A 40 29.68 -21.46 -13.78
CA VAL A 40 30.69 -22.42 -14.30
C VAL A 40 31.38 -21.86 -15.54
N CYS A 41 30.64 -21.28 -16.50
CA CYS A 41 31.22 -20.68 -17.71
C CYS A 41 32.22 -19.55 -17.36
N GLU A 42 31.92 -18.72 -16.38
CA GLU A 42 32.80 -17.66 -15.90
C GLU A 42 34.07 -18.20 -15.21
N LEU A 43 33.92 -19.21 -14.35
CA LEU A 43 35.03 -19.77 -13.58
C LEU A 43 35.99 -20.65 -14.41
N VAL A 44 35.58 -21.14 -15.57
CA VAL A 44 36.47 -21.89 -16.51
C VAL A 44 37.47 -20.96 -17.17
N PHE A 45 37.17 -19.69 -17.42
CA PHE A 45 38.07 -18.78 -18.14
C PHE A 45 39.45 -18.65 -17.51
N PRO A 46 39.64 -18.40 -16.20
CA PRO A 46 40.96 -18.33 -15.59
C PRO A 46 41.78 -19.63 -15.75
N MET A 47 41.11 -20.79 -15.79
CA MET A 47 41.78 -22.08 -15.99
C MET A 47 42.27 -22.25 -17.45
N LEU A 48 41.50 -21.77 -18.42
CA LEU A 48 41.96 -21.76 -19.83
C LEU A 48 43.17 -20.85 -20.02
N VAL A 49 43.16 -19.66 -19.41
CA VAL A 49 44.31 -18.74 -19.43
C VAL A 49 45.51 -19.40 -18.76
N ARG A 50 45.35 -20.02 -17.60
CA ARG A 50 46.40 -20.80 -16.93
C ARG A 50 46.98 -21.88 -17.82
N TYR A 51 46.10 -22.65 -18.50
CA TYR A 51 46.55 -23.73 -19.40
C TYR A 51 47.39 -23.19 -20.57
N ILE A 52 46.92 -22.15 -21.28
CA ILE A 52 47.65 -21.53 -22.39
C ILE A 52 48.99 -20.97 -21.92
N THR A 53 49.00 -20.23 -20.80
CA THR A 53 50.22 -19.64 -20.24
C THR A 53 51.23 -20.71 -19.85
N ASN A 54 50.77 -21.80 -19.21
CA ASN A 54 51.66 -22.91 -18.82
C ASN A 54 52.26 -23.63 -20.04
N MET A 55 51.44 -23.87 -21.07
CA MET A 55 51.92 -24.43 -22.34
C MET A 55 52.92 -23.50 -23.03
N GLY A 56 52.66 -22.20 -23.04
CA GLY A 56 53.55 -21.21 -23.65
C GLY A 56 54.92 -21.11 -22.98
N ILE A 57 54.99 -21.34 -21.66
CA ILE A 57 56.23 -21.31 -20.87
C ILE A 57 57.01 -22.62 -20.98
N ASN A 58 56.33 -23.77 -20.78
CA ASN A 58 56.98 -25.06 -20.59
C ASN A 58 57.06 -25.89 -21.88
N ASN A 59 56.20 -25.67 -22.87
CA ASN A 59 56.13 -26.44 -24.10
C ASN A 59 55.56 -25.62 -25.27
N ILE A 60 56.24 -24.58 -25.69
CA ILE A 60 55.80 -23.67 -26.75
C ILE A 60 55.59 -24.42 -28.08
N ALA A 61 56.40 -25.42 -28.37
CA ALA A 61 56.28 -26.22 -29.57
C ALA A 61 55.00 -27.09 -29.60
N GLY A 62 54.49 -27.43 -28.42
CA GLY A 62 53.22 -28.10 -28.25
C GLY A 62 51.99 -27.19 -28.37
N LEU A 63 52.16 -25.88 -28.29
CA LEU A 63 51.09 -24.88 -28.43
C LEU A 63 50.85 -24.56 -29.91
N THR A 64 50.24 -25.50 -30.61
CA THR A 64 49.92 -25.34 -32.03
C THR A 64 48.71 -24.44 -32.27
N VAL A 65 48.61 -23.82 -33.46
CA VAL A 65 47.47 -23.05 -33.92
C VAL A 65 46.15 -23.84 -33.76
N GLY A 66 46.21 -25.13 -34.07
CA GLY A 66 45.04 -26.03 -33.92
C GLY A 66 44.55 -26.16 -32.45
N ILE A 67 45.46 -26.20 -31.48
CA ILE A 67 45.09 -26.26 -30.04
C ILE A 67 44.49 -24.91 -29.63
N ILE A 68 45.07 -23.78 -30.03
CA ILE A 68 44.56 -22.44 -29.72
C ILE A 68 43.15 -22.27 -30.28
N LEU A 69 42.93 -22.68 -31.54
CA LEU A 69 41.61 -22.60 -32.18
C LEU A 69 40.58 -23.51 -31.47
N LYS A 70 40.97 -24.71 -31.03
CA LYS A 70 40.09 -25.61 -30.25
C LYS A 70 39.69 -24.98 -28.90
N ILE A 71 40.63 -24.40 -28.18
CA ILE A 71 40.36 -23.70 -26.91
C ILE A 71 39.45 -22.48 -27.17
N GLY A 72 39.76 -21.71 -28.25
CA GLY A 72 38.90 -20.58 -28.63
C GLY A 72 37.49 -20.99 -28.99
N LEU A 73 37.32 -22.07 -29.75
CA LEU A 73 36.02 -22.63 -30.10
C LEU A 73 35.28 -23.13 -28.85
N PHE A 74 35.98 -23.86 -27.95
CA PHE A 74 35.42 -24.32 -26.69
C PHE A 74 34.93 -23.12 -25.84
N TYR A 75 35.73 -22.09 -25.66
CA TYR A 75 35.34 -20.89 -24.94
C TYR A 75 34.18 -20.15 -25.62
N LEU A 76 34.16 -20.07 -26.95
CA LEU A 76 33.04 -19.49 -27.69
C LEU A 76 31.72 -20.23 -27.41
N ILE A 77 31.75 -21.57 -27.39
CA ILE A 77 30.59 -22.38 -27.06
C ILE A 77 30.11 -22.07 -25.64
N LEU A 78 31.04 -22.00 -24.65
CA LEU A 78 30.70 -21.64 -23.27
C LEU A 78 30.06 -20.25 -23.20
N ARG A 79 30.58 -19.26 -23.97
CA ARG A 79 29.99 -17.90 -23.99
C ARG A 79 28.61 -17.86 -24.63
N ILE A 80 28.33 -18.70 -25.62
CA ILE A 80 26.98 -18.84 -26.19
C ILE A 80 26.02 -19.43 -25.14
N ILE A 81 26.44 -20.48 -24.44
CA ILE A 81 25.64 -21.10 -23.37
C ILE A 81 25.39 -20.09 -22.24
N ASP A 82 26.43 -19.39 -21.79
CA ASP A 82 26.35 -18.33 -20.79
C ASP A 82 25.37 -17.22 -21.19
N SER A 83 25.44 -16.76 -22.42
CA SER A 83 24.54 -15.72 -22.94
C SER A 83 23.09 -16.20 -23.01
N ALA A 84 22.85 -17.45 -23.41
CA ALA A 84 21.51 -18.04 -23.45
C ALA A 84 20.92 -18.22 -22.04
N ALA A 85 21.74 -18.71 -21.10
CA ALA A 85 21.33 -18.87 -19.70
C ALA A 85 21.04 -17.50 -19.04
N ASN A 86 21.91 -16.51 -19.27
CA ASN A 86 21.71 -15.15 -18.77
C ASN A 86 20.46 -14.49 -19.37
N PHE A 87 20.18 -14.73 -20.66
CA PHE A 87 18.93 -14.26 -21.27
C PHE A 87 17.70 -14.85 -20.57
N TYR A 88 17.71 -16.18 -20.30
CA TYR A 88 16.62 -16.83 -19.58
C TYR A 88 16.40 -16.23 -18.19
N MET A 89 17.49 -16.02 -17.42
CA MET A 89 17.45 -15.41 -16.10
C MET A 89 16.87 -13.99 -16.16
N ALA A 90 17.39 -13.17 -17.09
CA ALA A 90 16.95 -11.79 -17.27
C ALA A 90 15.48 -11.67 -17.74
N ASP A 91 14.98 -12.56 -18.58
CA ASP A 91 13.60 -12.54 -19.05
C ASP A 91 12.66 -13.26 -18.09
N THR A 92 12.84 -14.55 -17.91
CA THR A 92 11.88 -15.42 -17.21
C THR A 92 11.91 -15.20 -15.69
N GLY A 93 13.08 -14.88 -15.13
CA GLY A 93 13.22 -14.51 -13.73
C GLY A 93 12.43 -13.23 -13.39
N HIS A 94 12.60 -12.17 -14.18
CA HIS A 94 11.82 -10.93 -13.98
C HIS A 94 10.32 -11.15 -14.19
N ILE A 95 9.92 -11.97 -15.18
CA ILE A 95 8.51 -12.34 -15.37
C ILE A 95 7.96 -13.10 -14.16
N MET A 96 8.77 -13.97 -13.52
CA MET A 96 8.37 -14.64 -12.28
C MET A 96 8.11 -13.63 -11.16
N GLY A 97 9.01 -12.67 -10.97
CA GLY A 97 8.85 -11.58 -10.02
C GLY A 97 7.56 -10.80 -10.26
N ALA A 98 7.31 -10.38 -11.50
CA ALA A 98 6.11 -9.64 -11.89
C ALA A 98 4.81 -10.44 -11.65
N LYS A 99 4.83 -11.75 -11.84
CA LYS A 99 3.69 -12.63 -11.53
C LYS A 99 3.44 -12.72 -10.03
N ILE A 100 4.49 -12.83 -9.21
CA ILE A 100 4.38 -12.82 -7.73
C ILE A 100 3.78 -11.49 -7.28
N GLU A 101 4.27 -10.37 -7.80
CA GLU A 101 3.74 -9.03 -7.52
C GLU A 101 2.25 -8.92 -7.87
N THR A 102 1.86 -9.41 -9.04
CA THR A 102 0.47 -9.39 -9.50
C THR A 102 -0.45 -10.21 -8.59
N ASP A 103 0.00 -11.39 -8.15
CA ASP A 103 -0.75 -12.24 -7.22
C ASP A 103 -0.88 -11.54 -5.85
N MET A 104 0.22 -10.99 -5.31
CA MET A 104 0.22 -10.24 -4.04
C MET A 104 -0.67 -9.00 -4.09
N ARG A 105 -0.60 -8.23 -5.20
CA ARG A 105 -1.44 -7.04 -5.40
C ARG A 105 -2.93 -7.40 -5.42
N ARG A 106 -3.28 -8.50 -6.08
CA ARG A 106 -4.67 -9.01 -6.11
C ARG A 106 -5.15 -9.40 -4.73
N ASP A 107 -4.34 -10.17 -3.99
CA ASP A 107 -4.69 -10.63 -2.64
C ASP A 107 -4.83 -9.43 -1.68
N LEU A 108 -3.90 -8.47 -1.77
CA LEU A 108 -3.94 -7.24 -0.97
C LEU A 108 -5.19 -6.40 -1.26
N PHE A 109 -5.52 -6.20 -2.54
CA PHE A 109 -6.70 -5.45 -2.92
C PHE A 109 -7.98 -6.15 -2.46
N ALA A 110 -8.07 -7.47 -2.66
CA ALA A 110 -9.21 -8.25 -2.20
C ALA A 110 -9.36 -8.19 -0.67
N HIS A 111 -8.26 -8.21 0.09
CA HIS A 111 -8.30 -8.07 1.54
C HIS A 111 -8.72 -6.67 1.99
N LEU A 112 -8.19 -5.61 1.34
CA LEU A 112 -8.60 -4.23 1.63
C LEU A 112 -10.13 -4.03 1.49
N GLU A 113 -10.76 -4.66 0.49
CA GLU A 113 -12.23 -4.61 0.31
C GLU A 113 -13.01 -5.27 1.46
N THR A 114 -12.35 -6.11 2.28
CA THR A 114 -12.98 -6.75 3.46
C THR A 114 -12.82 -5.95 4.75
N LEU A 115 -11.91 -4.97 4.77
CA LEU A 115 -11.64 -4.17 5.96
C LEU A 115 -12.77 -3.18 6.24
N SER A 116 -12.93 -2.85 7.52
CA SER A 116 -13.98 -1.93 8.00
C SER A 116 -13.69 -0.48 7.63
N HIS A 117 -14.73 0.35 7.72
CA HIS A 117 -14.59 1.80 7.54
C HIS A 117 -13.63 2.42 8.56
N SER A 118 -13.58 1.91 9.81
CA SER A 118 -12.65 2.36 10.86
C SER A 118 -11.20 2.25 10.42
N TYR A 119 -10.82 1.14 9.80
CA TYR A 119 -9.46 0.94 9.29
C TYR A 119 -9.01 2.08 8.36
N PHE A 120 -9.88 2.50 7.43
CA PHE A 120 -9.57 3.59 6.49
C PHE A 120 -9.62 4.98 7.13
N ALA A 121 -10.36 5.15 8.22
CA ALA A 121 -10.35 6.40 8.99
C ALA A 121 -9.04 6.58 9.78
N GLU A 122 -8.48 5.49 10.30
CA GLU A 122 -7.24 5.49 11.08
C GLU A 122 -5.98 5.48 10.20
N HIS A 123 -6.05 4.97 8.97
CA HIS A 123 -4.91 4.80 8.07
C HIS A 123 -4.96 5.77 6.89
N LYS A 124 -3.85 6.46 6.64
CA LYS A 124 -3.75 7.39 5.49
C LYS A 124 -3.76 6.61 4.17
N VAL A 125 -4.71 6.93 3.29
CA VAL A 125 -4.85 6.30 1.95
C VAL A 125 -3.54 6.33 1.16
N GLY A 126 -2.76 7.43 1.24
CA GLY A 126 -1.46 7.53 0.59
C GLY A 126 -0.44 6.48 1.06
N GLN A 127 -0.49 6.06 2.34
CA GLN A 127 0.35 4.97 2.84
C GLN A 127 -0.08 3.62 2.28
N ILE A 128 -1.38 3.35 2.22
CA ILE A 128 -1.92 2.12 1.60
C ILE A 128 -1.54 2.06 0.12
N MET A 129 -1.64 3.18 -0.60
CA MET A 129 -1.22 3.27 -2.01
C MET A 129 0.27 2.97 -2.19
N ALA A 130 1.14 3.48 -1.31
CA ALA A 130 2.58 3.17 -1.35
C ALA A 130 2.84 1.67 -1.15
N ARG A 131 2.05 0.99 -0.31
CA ARG A 131 2.18 -0.45 -0.07
C ARG A 131 1.75 -1.30 -1.27
N ILE A 132 0.71 -0.86 -2.02
CA ILE A 132 0.24 -1.54 -3.25
C ILE A 132 1.21 -1.34 -4.42
N THR A 133 2.01 -0.27 -4.41
CA THR A 133 2.91 0.10 -5.51
C THR A 133 4.37 -0.14 -5.17
N SER A 134 5.01 0.80 -4.47
CA SER A 134 6.46 0.79 -4.25
C SER A 134 6.94 -0.35 -3.34
N ASP A 135 6.18 -0.71 -2.29
CA ASP A 135 6.60 -1.80 -1.41
C ASP A 135 6.48 -3.16 -2.13
N LEU A 136 5.44 -3.38 -2.96
CA LEU A 136 5.35 -4.60 -3.79
C LEU A 136 6.46 -4.67 -4.84
N PHE A 137 6.86 -3.55 -5.43
CA PHE A 137 8.02 -3.51 -6.32
C PHE A 137 9.31 -3.91 -5.59
N ASP A 138 9.59 -3.38 -4.40
CA ASP A 138 10.75 -3.76 -3.60
C ASP A 138 10.72 -5.26 -3.21
N ILE A 139 9.53 -5.84 -2.97
CA ILE A 139 9.34 -7.28 -2.73
C ILE A 139 9.66 -8.09 -3.99
N THR A 140 9.23 -7.63 -5.16
CA THR A 140 9.48 -8.31 -6.45
C THR A 140 10.96 -8.37 -6.75
N GLU A 141 11.66 -7.24 -6.62
CA GLU A 141 13.10 -7.16 -6.79
C GLU A 141 13.86 -8.06 -5.81
N PHE A 142 13.41 -8.09 -4.55
CA PHE A 142 13.92 -9.04 -3.56
C PHE A 142 13.69 -10.49 -3.98
N ALA A 143 12.46 -10.82 -4.40
CA ALA A 143 12.04 -12.18 -4.71
C ALA A 143 12.84 -12.80 -5.85
N HIS A 144 13.16 -12.00 -6.87
CA HIS A 144 13.89 -12.46 -8.04
C HIS A 144 15.40 -12.43 -7.80
N HIS A 145 15.96 -11.28 -7.49
CA HIS A 145 17.40 -11.10 -7.48
C HIS A 145 18.11 -11.68 -6.26
N CYS A 146 17.54 -11.54 -5.04
CA CYS A 146 18.30 -11.93 -3.85
C CYS A 146 18.60 -13.43 -3.75
N PRO A 147 17.65 -14.36 -4.00
CA PRO A 147 17.95 -15.78 -3.98
C PRO A 147 18.98 -16.19 -5.03
N GLU A 148 18.86 -15.65 -6.25
CA GLU A 148 19.74 -15.89 -7.38
C GLU A 148 21.17 -15.41 -7.09
N GLU A 149 21.33 -14.13 -6.74
CA GLU A 149 22.65 -13.52 -6.55
C GLU A 149 23.38 -14.06 -5.32
N PHE A 150 22.69 -14.35 -4.23
CA PHE A 150 23.32 -15.03 -3.08
C PHE A 150 23.74 -16.46 -3.42
N PHE A 151 22.96 -17.16 -4.23
CA PHE A 151 23.31 -18.49 -4.71
C PHE A 151 24.53 -18.44 -5.64
N ILE A 152 24.57 -17.55 -6.63
CA ILE A 152 25.73 -17.31 -7.52
C ILE A 152 26.96 -16.97 -6.69
N ALA A 153 26.83 -16.05 -5.73
CA ALA A 153 27.94 -15.63 -4.89
C ALA A 153 28.51 -16.80 -4.06
N ALA A 154 27.64 -17.58 -3.44
CA ALA A 154 28.05 -18.77 -2.69
C ALA A 154 28.77 -19.77 -3.59
N LEU A 155 28.23 -20.04 -4.77
CA LEU A 155 28.81 -20.97 -5.74
C LEU A 155 30.18 -20.48 -6.24
N LYS A 156 30.30 -19.17 -6.61
CA LYS A 156 31.58 -18.57 -7.01
C LYS A 156 32.65 -18.68 -5.93
N ILE A 157 32.32 -18.38 -4.69
CA ILE A 157 33.25 -18.46 -3.54
C ILE A 157 33.70 -19.90 -3.31
N ILE A 158 32.76 -20.86 -3.23
CA ILE A 158 33.05 -22.27 -2.94
C ILE A 158 33.88 -22.88 -4.07
N VAL A 159 33.44 -22.73 -5.33
CA VAL A 159 34.12 -23.34 -6.47
C VAL A 159 35.50 -22.71 -6.69
N SER A 160 35.64 -21.37 -6.56
CA SER A 160 36.97 -20.72 -6.63
C SER A 160 37.90 -21.23 -5.55
N PHE A 161 37.41 -21.42 -4.31
CA PHE A 161 38.21 -22.01 -3.22
C PHE A 161 38.70 -23.40 -3.57
N ILE A 162 37.82 -24.28 -4.06
CA ILE A 162 38.16 -25.67 -4.43
C ILE A 162 39.21 -25.67 -5.56
N ILE A 163 38.99 -24.88 -6.61
CA ILE A 163 39.92 -24.81 -7.76
C ILE A 163 41.30 -24.31 -7.30
N LEU A 164 41.34 -23.22 -6.52
CA LEU A 164 42.59 -22.65 -6.06
C LEU A 164 43.33 -23.55 -5.05
N CYS A 165 42.61 -24.31 -4.22
CA CYS A 165 43.21 -25.35 -3.38
C CYS A 165 43.86 -26.47 -4.21
N GLY A 166 43.28 -26.79 -5.37
CA GLY A 166 43.91 -27.73 -6.32
C GLY A 166 45.19 -27.19 -6.97
N VAL A 167 45.44 -25.87 -6.91
CA VAL A 167 46.67 -25.24 -7.38
C VAL A 167 47.70 -25.14 -6.25
N ASN A 168 47.38 -24.48 -5.12
CA ASN A 168 48.27 -24.36 -3.97
C ASN A 168 47.46 -24.02 -2.71
N VAL A 169 47.34 -24.97 -1.78
CA VAL A 169 46.53 -24.81 -0.56
C VAL A 169 47.00 -23.66 0.36
N PRO A 170 48.32 -23.53 0.70
CA PRO A 170 48.78 -22.46 1.57
C PRO A 170 48.49 -21.05 1.02
N LEU A 171 48.70 -20.83 -0.29
CA LEU A 171 48.43 -19.54 -0.92
C LEU A 171 46.92 -19.24 -0.93
N THR A 172 46.10 -20.25 -1.22
CA THR A 172 44.62 -20.12 -1.17
C THR A 172 44.15 -19.71 0.23
N VAL A 173 44.68 -20.36 1.28
CA VAL A 173 44.33 -20.01 2.67
C VAL A 173 44.72 -18.56 2.99
N ILE A 174 45.87 -18.06 2.54
CA ILE A 174 46.30 -16.68 2.77
C ILE A 174 45.30 -15.71 2.09
N VAL A 175 44.90 -15.98 0.84
CA VAL A 175 43.96 -15.17 0.09
C VAL A 175 42.59 -15.16 0.78
N PHE A 176 42.05 -16.33 1.11
CA PHE A 176 40.72 -16.42 1.71
C PHE A 176 40.66 -15.95 3.18
N ALA A 177 41.74 -16.08 3.95
CA ALA A 177 41.82 -15.55 5.31
C ALA A 177 41.80 -14.01 5.36
N SER A 178 42.17 -13.33 4.27
CA SER A 178 42.05 -11.87 4.17
C SER A 178 40.63 -11.36 3.95
N LEU A 179 39.70 -12.18 3.41
CA LEU A 179 38.34 -11.79 3.11
C LEU A 179 37.52 -11.38 4.36
N PRO A 180 37.53 -12.11 5.50
CA PRO A 180 36.84 -11.70 6.71
C PRO A 180 37.30 -10.34 7.27
N LEU A 181 38.58 -10.02 7.14
CA LEU A 181 39.12 -8.72 7.58
C LEU A 181 38.49 -7.57 6.75
N ILE A 182 38.41 -7.76 5.45
CA ILE A 182 37.76 -6.83 4.53
C ILE A 182 36.30 -6.62 4.94
N PHE A 183 35.58 -7.72 5.18
CA PHE A 183 34.18 -7.68 5.57
C PHE A 183 33.93 -6.87 6.85
N CYS A 184 34.79 -6.99 7.86
CA CYS A 184 34.66 -6.24 9.12
C CYS A 184 34.79 -4.71 8.90
N PHE A 185 35.72 -4.28 8.07
CA PHE A 185 35.93 -2.86 7.77
C PHE A 185 34.79 -2.27 6.93
N VAL A 186 34.38 -2.97 5.90
CA VAL A 186 33.26 -2.60 5.05
C VAL A 186 31.98 -2.46 5.88
N LYS A 187 31.73 -3.41 6.79
CA LYS A 187 30.59 -3.39 7.72
C LYS A 187 30.59 -2.14 8.61
N PHE A 188 31.74 -1.71 9.10
CA PHE A 188 31.84 -0.52 9.95
C PHE A 188 31.38 0.76 9.25
N PHE A 189 31.89 1.05 8.05
CA PHE A 189 31.49 2.23 7.29
C PHE A 189 30.06 2.12 6.76
N ASN A 190 29.67 0.94 6.27
CA ASN A 190 28.32 0.69 5.75
C ASN A 190 27.26 0.95 6.84
N THR A 191 27.48 0.49 8.07
CA THR A 191 26.52 0.70 9.17
C THR A 191 26.34 2.19 9.49
N ARG A 192 27.43 2.96 9.50
CA ARG A 192 27.37 4.42 9.75
C ARG A 192 26.74 5.19 8.59
N MET A 193 27.07 4.83 7.36
CA MET A 193 26.46 5.38 6.16
C MET A 193 24.96 5.16 6.16
N ARG A 194 24.48 3.93 6.45
CA ARG A 194 23.06 3.61 6.54
C ARG A 194 22.33 4.44 7.61
N LYS A 195 22.93 4.61 8.80
CA LYS A 195 22.37 5.46 9.85
C LYS A 195 22.23 6.92 9.39
N ALA A 196 23.24 7.45 8.71
CA ALA A 196 23.21 8.80 8.18
C ALA A 196 22.15 8.96 7.08
N PHE A 197 22.03 8.01 6.17
CA PHE A 197 20.99 8.03 5.13
C PHE A 197 19.58 7.85 5.69
N LYS A 198 19.40 7.04 6.75
CA LYS A 198 18.10 6.96 7.45
C LYS A 198 17.72 8.31 8.06
N LYS A 199 18.66 8.98 8.73
CA LYS A 199 18.44 10.32 9.29
C LYS A 199 18.10 11.33 8.20
N GLN A 200 18.82 11.31 7.07
CA GLN A 200 18.54 12.15 5.90
C GLN A 200 17.13 11.91 5.34
N ARG A 201 16.69 10.66 5.25
CA ARG A 201 15.34 10.31 4.79
C ARG A 201 14.25 10.86 5.71
N ASN A 202 14.47 10.80 7.02
CA ASN A 202 13.51 11.38 7.97
C ASN A 202 13.43 12.90 7.83
N GLN A 203 14.57 13.59 7.70
CA GLN A 203 14.60 15.04 7.52
C GLN A 203 13.96 15.51 6.21
N ILE A 204 14.14 14.76 5.09
CA ILE A 204 13.43 15.11 3.86
C ILE A 204 11.92 14.88 4.01
N GLY A 205 11.50 13.90 4.82
CA GLY A 205 10.10 13.71 5.19
C GLY A 205 9.54 14.92 5.96
N GLU A 206 10.29 15.47 6.92
CA GLU A 206 9.91 16.69 7.66
C GLU A 206 9.79 17.91 6.72
N ILE A 207 10.75 18.08 5.81
CA ILE A 207 10.70 19.17 4.80
C ILE A 207 9.48 19.00 3.89
N ASN A 208 9.20 17.79 3.42
CA ASN A 208 8.04 17.53 2.56
C ASN A 208 6.73 17.86 3.28
N SER A 209 6.59 17.48 4.55
CA SER A 209 5.41 17.81 5.35
C SER A 209 5.26 19.32 5.51
N GLN A 210 6.35 20.04 5.79
CA GLN A 210 6.33 21.50 5.90
C GLN A 210 5.93 22.17 4.59
N VAL A 211 6.48 21.70 3.44
CA VAL A 211 6.12 22.22 2.12
C VAL A 211 4.66 21.93 1.80
N GLU A 212 4.17 20.73 2.11
CA GLU A 212 2.77 20.35 1.94
C GLU A 212 1.85 21.27 2.74
N ASP A 213 2.13 21.50 4.04
CA ASP A 213 1.35 22.37 4.90
C ASP A 213 1.33 23.83 4.36
N THR A 214 2.49 24.36 3.94
CA THR A 214 2.58 25.71 3.37
C THR A 214 1.78 25.82 2.07
N LEU A 215 1.85 24.81 1.17
CA LEU A 215 1.12 24.82 -0.11
C LEU A 215 -0.39 24.63 0.08
N LEU A 216 -0.82 23.77 0.98
CA LEU A 216 -2.24 23.62 1.33
C LEU A 216 -2.78 24.90 1.98
N GLY A 217 -1.96 25.54 2.84
CA GLY A 217 -2.26 26.80 3.50
C GLY A 217 -1.93 28.06 2.70
N ILE A 218 -1.59 27.97 1.40
CA ILE A 218 -1.05 29.09 0.62
C ILE A 218 -1.93 30.35 0.62
N ARG A 219 -3.27 30.17 0.67
CA ARG A 219 -4.20 31.30 0.78
C ARG A 219 -4.03 32.06 2.11
N VAL A 220 -3.74 31.33 3.19
CA VAL A 220 -3.48 31.93 4.52
C VAL A 220 -2.16 32.70 4.49
N VAL A 221 -1.09 32.04 4.00
CA VAL A 221 0.23 32.65 3.82
C VAL A 221 0.11 33.98 3.04
N LYS A 222 -0.61 33.96 1.91
CA LYS A 222 -0.82 35.14 1.07
C LYS A 222 -1.68 36.20 1.73
N SER A 223 -2.74 35.81 2.46
CA SER A 223 -3.64 36.77 3.10
C SER A 223 -3.01 37.50 4.30
N PHE A 224 -2.02 36.88 4.96
CA PHE A 224 -1.29 37.47 6.08
C PHE A 224 0.09 38.03 5.68
N ALA A 225 0.48 37.94 4.38
CA ALA A 225 1.79 38.37 3.86
C ALA A 225 2.98 37.80 4.66
N THR A 226 2.93 36.50 4.97
CA THR A 226 3.93 35.78 5.79
C THR A 226 4.88 34.91 4.98
N GLU A 227 5.11 35.24 3.70
CA GLU A 227 5.98 34.46 2.81
C GLU A 227 7.43 34.40 3.32
N GLU A 228 7.95 35.48 3.89
CA GLU A 228 9.30 35.53 4.46
C GLU A 228 9.45 34.58 5.66
N LEU A 229 8.42 34.51 6.52
CA LEU A 229 8.41 33.60 7.67
C LEU A 229 8.44 32.11 7.21
N GLU A 230 7.65 31.77 6.19
CA GLU A 230 7.65 30.41 5.64
C GLU A 230 8.97 30.08 4.93
N ALA A 231 9.57 31.04 4.23
CA ALA A 231 10.90 30.89 3.63
C ALA A 231 12.00 30.67 4.67
N GLU A 232 11.97 31.37 5.80
CA GLU A 232 12.92 31.19 6.91
C GLU A 232 12.79 29.81 7.54
N LYS A 233 11.56 29.34 7.82
CA LYS A 233 11.30 27.98 8.31
C LYS A 233 11.83 26.91 7.36
N PHE A 234 11.60 27.08 6.06
CA PHE A 234 12.10 26.16 5.04
C PHE A 234 13.62 26.14 5.01
N GLU A 235 14.29 27.30 5.06
CA GLU A 235 15.75 27.40 5.04
C GLU A 235 16.40 26.73 6.26
N ASP A 236 15.79 26.82 7.43
CA ASP A 236 16.25 26.12 8.64
C ASP A 236 16.18 24.60 8.47
N GLY A 237 15.08 24.08 7.92
CA GLY A 237 14.92 22.68 7.57
C GLY A 237 15.97 22.21 6.56
N ASN A 238 16.16 23.02 5.51
CA ASN A 238 17.08 22.77 4.41
C ASN A 238 18.56 22.75 4.88
N LYS A 239 18.96 23.65 5.80
CA LYS A 239 20.29 23.64 6.42
C LYS A 239 20.54 22.36 7.22
N LYS A 240 19.60 21.94 8.06
CA LYS A 240 19.69 20.69 8.83
C LYS A 240 19.83 19.47 7.90
N PHE A 241 19.06 19.46 6.82
CA PHE A 241 19.16 18.43 5.79
C PHE A 241 20.53 18.42 5.11
N LEU A 242 21.06 19.60 4.72
CA LEU A 242 22.38 19.73 4.10
C LEU A 242 23.50 19.17 5.02
N ASP A 243 23.46 19.47 6.30
CA ASP A 243 24.50 19.02 7.25
C ASP A 243 24.44 17.48 7.45
N THR A 244 23.24 16.93 7.53
CA THR A 244 23.06 15.48 7.59
C THR A 244 23.50 14.82 6.27
N LYS A 245 23.27 15.46 5.12
CA LYS A 245 23.70 14.98 3.81
C LYS A 245 25.23 14.98 3.67
N LYS A 246 25.90 16.04 4.16
CA LYS A 246 27.39 16.11 4.21
C LYS A 246 27.96 14.95 5.03
N LEU A 247 27.38 14.66 6.21
CA LEU A 247 27.80 13.52 7.02
C LEU A 247 27.57 12.17 6.31
N GLY A 248 26.44 12.02 5.63
CA GLY A 248 26.13 10.85 4.81
C GLY A 248 27.15 10.63 3.71
N TYR A 249 27.51 11.68 2.99
CA TYR A 249 28.53 11.63 1.92
C TYR A 249 29.93 11.36 2.48
N PHE A 250 30.28 11.88 3.66
CA PHE A 250 31.55 11.54 4.31
C PHE A 250 31.67 10.04 4.58
N TYR A 251 30.63 9.41 5.16
CA TYR A 251 30.63 7.96 5.39
C TYR A 251 30.58 7.16 4.08
N MET A 252 29.88 7.65 3.06
CA MET A 252 29.86 7.04 1.73
C MET A 252 31.26 7.07 1.09
N ALA A 253 31.95 8.21 1.14
CA ALA A 253 33.33 8.34 0.65
C ALA A 253 34.27 7.41 1.40
N GLY A 254 34.15 7.33 2.74
CA GLY A 254 34.90 6.38 3.57
C GLY A 254 34.65 4.92 3.17
N PHE A 255 33.40 4.56 2.91
CA PHE A 255 33.02 3.22 2.45
C PHE A 255 33.65 2.90 1.07
N GLN A 256 33.50 3.79 0.10
CA GLN A 256 34.06 3.60 -1.26
C GLN A 256 35.59 3.54 -1.25
N THR A 257 36.24 4.43 -0.48
CA THR A 257 37.70 4.47 -0.36
C THR A 257 38.22 3.21 0.34
N SER A 258 37.55 2.75 1.38
CA SER A 258 37.90 1.49 2.05
C SER A 258 37.80 0.30 1.12
N ASN A 259 36.71 0.18 0.34
CA ASN A 259 36.58 -0.88 -0.65
C ASN A 259 37.73 -0.86 -1.67
N ARG A 260 38.06 0.33 -2.20
CA ARG A 260 39.16 0.48 -3.16
C ARG A 260 40.54 0.15 -2.55
N ALA A 261 40.77 0.58 -1.30
CA ALA A 261 42.00 0.25 -0.58
C ALA A 261 42.15 -1.26 -0.35
N PHE A 262 41.04 -1.94 0.00
CA PHE A 262 41.05 -3.39 0.17
C PHE A 262 41.32 -4.14 -1.12
N GLU A 263 40.73 -3.71 -2.21
CA GLU A 263 41.02 -4.26 -3.52
C GLU A 263 42.52 -4.20 -3.82
N GLY A 264 43.14 -3.04 -3.57
CA GLY A 264 44.59 -2.87 -3.71
C GLY A 264 45.42 -3.78 -2.78
N VAL A 265 44.99 -3.92 -1.51
CA VAL A 265 45.65 -4.81 -0.53
C VAL A 265 45.51 -6.28 -0.94
N MET A 266 44.35 -6.71 -1.44
CA MET A 266 44.16 -8.06 -1.95
C MET A 266 45.10 -8.39 -3.11
N TYR A 267 45.21 -7.51 -4.10
CA TYR A 267 46.16 -7.68 -5.18
C TYR A 267 47.59 -7.67 -4.68
N LEU A 268 47.94 -6.81 -3.72
CA LEU A 268 49.28 -6.79 -3.12
C LEU A 268 49.60 -8.13 -2.44
N ILE A 269 48.66 -8.68 -1.64
CA ILE A 269 48.82 -9.99 -0.97
C ILE A 269 49.05 -11.09 -2.01
N VAL A 270 48.25 -11.13 -3.09
CA VAL A 270 48.37 -12.16 -4.13
C VAL A 270 49.71 -12.03 -4.88
N VAL A 271 50.11 -10.82 -5.24
CA VAL A 271 51.35 -10.59 -6.00
C VAL A 271 52.55 -10.91 -5.13
N VAL A 272 52.62 -10.41 -3.88
CA VAL A 272 53.78 -10.60 -2.99
C VAL A 272 53.86 -12.06 -2.52
N ALA A 273 52.77 -12.60 -1.97
CA ALA A 273 52.76 -14.00 -1.53
C ALA A 273 52.99 -14.96 -2.70
N GLY A 274 52.29 -14.72 -3.85
CA GLY A 274 52.43 -15.51 -5.05
C GLY A 274 53.85 -15.46 -5.59
N ALA A 275 54.52 -14.29 -5.65
CA ALA A 275 55.92 -14.17 -6.09
C ALA A 275 56.86 -14.95 -5.14
N LEU A 276 56.68 -14.86 -3.82
CA LEU A 276 57.46 -15.64 -2.86
C LEU A 276 57.27 -17.16 -3.03
N PHE A 277 56.05 -17.61 -3.30
CA PHE A 277 55.76 -19.03 -3.59
C PHE A 277 56.36 -19.44 -4.92
N MET A 278 56.39 -18.55 -5.92
CA MET A 278 56.98 -18.79 -7.25
C MET A 278 58.50 -18.91 -7.17
N ILE A 279 59.19 -18.01 -6.43
CA ILE A 279 60.64 -18.08 -6.23
C ILE A 279 61.05 -19.42 -5.55
N ASN A 280 60.22 -19.91 -4.65
CA ASN A 280 60.40 -21.21 -4.00
C ASN A 280 59.95 -22.42 -4.83
N GLY A 281 59.58 -22.23 -6.10
CA GLY A 281 59.16 -23.28 -7.01
C GLY A 281 57.84 -23.97 -6.68
N LYS A 282 57.03 -23.36 -5.78
CA LYS A 282 55.76 -23.94 -5.34
C LYS A 282 54.55 -23.63 -6.25
N ILE A 283 54.64 -22.60 -7.07
CA ILE A 283 53.69 -22.24 -8.11
C ILE A 283 54.41 -21.76 -9.39
N SER A 284 53.74 -21.86 -10.53
CA SER A 284 54.21 -21.33 -11.81
C SER A 284 53.73 -19.90 -12.06
N PRO A 285 54.30 -19.16 -13.02
CA PRO A 285 53.75 -17.87 -13.48
C PRO A 285 52.31 -17.99 -13.99
N ALA A 286 51.94 -19.12 -14.60
CA ALA A 286 50.59 -19.42 -15.03
C ALA A 286 49.61 -19.55 -13.85
N ASP A 287 50.09 -20.13 -12.76
CA ASP A 287 49.28 -20.24 -11.52
C ASP A 287 49.02 -18.84 -10.92
N LEU A 288 50.04 -17.98 -10.86
CA LEU A 288 49.90 -16.61 -10.38
C LEU A 288 48.86 -15.83 -11.20
N THR A 289 48.91 -15.98 -12.54
CA THR A 289 47.91 -15.37 -13.43
C THR A 289 46.49 -15.84 -13.10
N ALA A 290 46.30 -17.15 -12.87
CA ALA A 290 45.00 -17.68 -12.48
C ALA A 290 44.52 -17.12 -11.12
N TYR A 291 45.41 -17.03 -10.12
CA TYR A 291 45.09 -16.40 -8.83
C TYR A 291 44.60 -14.95 -8.98
N LEU A 292 45.26 -14.14 -9.81
CA LEU A 292 44.88 -12.75 -10.05
C LEU A 292 43.47 -12.65 -10.68
N LEU A 293 43.16 -13.53 -11.65
CA LEU A 293 41.85 -13.57 -12.28
C LEU A 293 40.76 -14.01 -11.29
N TYR A 294 40.99 -15.08 -10.50
CA TYR A 294 40.03 -15.50 -9.48
C TYR A 294 39.82 -14.47 -8.38
N VAL A 295 40.86 -13.76 -7.96
CA VAL A 295 40.74 -12.68 -6.97
C VAL A 295 39.88 -11.54 -7.53
N SER A 296 40.02 -11.20 -8.82
CA SER A 296 39.14 -10.23 -9.49
C SER A 296 37.67 -10.66 -9.41
N THR A 297 37.39 -11.92 -9.74
CA THR A 297 36.02 -12.51 -9.64
C THR A 297 35.51 -12.48 -8.20
N LEU A 298 36.33 -12.86 -7.21
CA LEU A 298 35.94 -12.85 -5.78
C LEU A 298 35.63 -11.44 -5.28
N LEU A 299 36.43 -10.44 -5.66
CA LEU A 299 36.18 -9.05 -5.28
C LEU A 299 34.90 -8.50 -5.90
N ALA A 300 34.62 -8.83 -7.17
CA ALA A 300 33.35 -8.50 -7.83
C ALA A 300 32.16 -9.15 -7.08
N THR A 301 32.28 -10.44 -6.75
CA THR A 301 31.25 -11.20 -5.99
C THR A 301 30.95 -10.56 -4.63
N LEU A 302 31.99 -10.11 -3.90
CA LEU A 302 31.79 -9.43 -2.62
C LEU A 302 31.01 -8.11 -2.77
N ARG A 303 31.26 -7.33 -3.83
CA ARG A 303 30.51 -6.10 -4.11
C ARG A 303 29.03 -6.43 -4.37
N THR A 304 28.76 -7.47 -5.15
CA THR A 304 27.40 -7.96 -5.41
C THR A 304 26.69 -8.34 -4.11
N ILE A 305 27.31 -9.11 -3.21
CA ILE A 305 26.72 -9.48 -1.91
C ILE A 305 26.35 -8.23 -1.09
N ILE A 306 27.22 -7.21 -1.07
CA ILE A 306 26.95 -5.98 -0.32
C ILE A 306 25.76 -5.23 -0.91
N GLN A 307 25.67 -5.12 -2.22
CA GLN A 307 24.58 -4.48 -2.93
C GLN A 307 23.24 -5.18 -2.67
N PHE A 308 23.20 -6.50 -2.82
CA PHE A 308 21.97 -7.28 -2.62
C PHE A 308 21.57 -7.43 -1.15
N THR A 309 22.48 -7.20 -0.20
CA THR A 309 22.11 -7.10 1.23
C THR A 309 21.18 -5.91 1.50
N GLU A 310 21.33 -4.80 0.79
CA GLU A 310 20.42 -3.65 0.92
C GLU A 310 19.06 -3.95 0.31
N GLN A 311 19.05 -4.56 -0.88
CA GLN A 311 17.81 -4.97 -1.54
C GLN A 311 17.05 -6.02 -0.71
N PHE A 312 17.75 -6.96 -0.11
CA PHE A 312 17.18 -7.92 0.84
C PHE A 312 16.47 -7.21 2.00
N GLN A 313 17.08 -6.20 2.60
CA GLN A 313 16.46 -5.45 3.70
C GLN A 313 15.24 -4.65 3.26
N ARG A 314 15.27 -4.03 2.06
CA ARG A 314 14.10 -3.32 1.51
C ARG A 314 12.95 -4.27 1.25
N GLY A 315 13.22 -5.41 0.61
CA GLY A 315 12.20 -6.43 0.34
C GLY A 315 11.60 -7.00 1.63
N MET A 316 12.42 -7.27 2.65
CA MET A 316 11.92 -7.75 3.95
C MET A 316 11.04 -6.72 4.65
N THR A 317 11.38 -5.43 4.59
CA THR A 317 10.53 -4.35 5.10
C THR A 317 9.23 -4.23 4.31
N GLY A 318 9.29 -4.40 2.99
CA GLY A 318 8.10 -4.44 2.14
C GLY A 318 7.16 -5.59 2.51
N ILE A 319 7.72 -6.80 2.73
CA ILE A 319 6.95 -7.97 3.19
C ILE A 319 6.31 -7.71 4.57
N GLU A 320 7.02 -7.11 5.51
CA GLU A 320 6.50 -6.76 6.83
C GLU A 320 5.28 -5.85 6.71
N ARG A 321 5.38 -4.76 5.94
CA ARG A 321 4.29 -3.82 5.70
C ARG A 321 3.12 -4.42 4.93
N PHE A 322 3.39 -5.31 3.98
CA PHE A 322 2.36 -6.07 3.28
C PHE A 322 1.57 -6.94 4.26
N LEU A 323 2.28 -7.66 5.15
CA LEU A 323 1.64 -8.53 6.14
C LEU A 323 0.92 -7.76 7.25
N GLU A 324 1.34 -6.54 7.60
CA GLU A 324 0.58 -5.66 8.49
C GLU A 324 -0.85 -5.44 8.00
N ILE A 325 -1.03 -5.23 6.68
CA ILE A 325 -2.37 -5.11 6.11
C ILE A 325 -3.06 -6.47 6.03
N MET A 326 -2.37 -7.49 5.51
CA MET A 326 -2.96 -8.83 5.32
C MET A 326 -3.36 -9.54 6.62
N ASP A 327 -2.73 -9.18 7.72
CA ASP A 327 -3.02 -9.71 9.06
C ASP A 327 -4.00 -8.82 9.85
N ALA A 328 -4.37 -7.64 9.30
CA ALA A 328 -5.39 -6.79 9.90
C ALA A 328 -6.74 -7.54 9.90
N PRO A 329 -7.39 -7.67 11.07
CA PRO A 329 -8.65 -8.40 11.13
C PRO A 329 -9.76 -7.61 10.42
N ALA A 330 -10.58 -8.31 9.65
CA ALA A 330 -11.85 -7.76 9.20
C ALA A 330 -12.78 -7.68 10.43
N GLU A 331 -12.97 -6.46 10.96
CA GLU A 331 -13.81 -6.24 12.17
C GLU A 331 -15.24 -6.67 11.94
N ILE A 332 -15.73 -6.51 10.71
CA ILE A 332 -17.10 -6.86 10.34
C ILE A 332 -17.08 -8.07 9.43
N THR A 333 -17.46 -9.21 10.00
CA THR A 333 -17.52 -10.48 9.28
C THR A 333 -18.94 -11.00 9.18
N GLU A 334 -19.25 -11.67 8.08
CA GLU A 334 -20.50 -12.41 7.94
C GLU A 334 -20.39 -13.76 8.68
N LYS A 335 -21.48 -14.20 9.29
CA LYS A 335 -21.56 -15.56 9.81
C LYS A 335 -21.62 -16.56 8.66
N GLU A 336 -21.05 -17.76 8.84
CA GLU A 336 -21.04 -18.81 7.81
C GLU A 336 -22.45 -19.16 7.26
N ASN A 337 -23.49 -19.02 8.11
CA ASN A 337 -24.88 -19.28 7.75
C ASN A 337 -25.73 -18.01 7.84
N ALA A 338 -25.21 -16.86 7.38
CA ALA A 338 -25.95 -15.62 7.38
C ALA A 338 -27.15 -15.69 6.43
N ASP A 339 -28.33 -15.29 6.93
CA ASP A 339 -29.57 -15.25 6.17
C ASP A 339 -29.55 -14.11 5.15
N GLU A 340 -30.23 -14.28 4.03
CA GLU A 340 -30.49 -13.20 3.09
C GLU A 340 -31.75 -12.42 3.50
N LEU A 341 -31.68 -11.08 3.56
CA LEU A 341 -32.85 -10.22 3.73
C LEU A 341 -33.63 -10.15 2.41
N LYS A 342 -34.85 -10.66 2.41
CA LYS A 342 -35.73 -10.64 1.22
C LYS A 342 -37.00 -9.84 1.52
N ASN A 343 -37.47 -9.07 0.54
CA ASN A 343 -38.73 -8.31 0.61
C ASN A 343 -38.80 -7.39 1.84
N VAL A 344 -37.71 -6.67 2.11
CA VAL A 344 -37.58 -5.80 3.28
C VAL A 344 -38.71 -4.76 3.30
N GLN A 345 -39.45 -4.72 4.40
CA GLN A 345 -40.51 -3.74 4.64
C GLN A 345 -39.97 -2.44 5.23
N GLY A 346 -38.92 -2.52 6.04
CA GLY A 346 -38.25 -1.37 6.63
C GLY A 346 -38.64 -1.06 8.06
N ASN A 347 -39.16 -2.05 8.83
CA ASN A 347 -39.28 -1.89 10.28
C ASN A 347 -37.90 -2.03 10.92
N ILE A 348 -37.54 -1.11 11.82
CA ILE A 348 -36.23 -1.12 12.48
C ILE A 348 -36.41 -1.03 13.98
N THR A 349 -35.76 -1.96 14.69
CA THR A 349 -35.81 -2.00 16.15
C THR A 349 -34.42 -1.97 16.73
N PHE A 350 -34.18 -1.07 17.66
CA PHE A 350 -32.96 -1.01 18.49
C PHE A 350 -33.30 -1.54 19.86
N GLU A 351 -32.55 -2.54 20.33
CA GLU A 351 -32.75 -3.16 21.64
C GLU A 351 -31.49 -3.01 22.49
N ASN A 352 -31.52 -2.11 23.47
CA ASN A 352 -30.45 -1.81 24.43
C ASN A 352 -29.10 -1.54 23.70
N VAL A 353 -29.12 -0.79 22.60
CA VAL A 353 -27.94 -0.56 21.78
C VAL A 353 -26.99 0.41 22.47
N GLY A 354 -25.75 -0.06 22.67
CA GLY A 354 -24.60 0.72 23.09
C GLY A 354 -23.50 0.68 22.03
N PHE A 355 -22.71 1.75 21.94
CA PHE A 355 -21.58 1.83 21.01
C PHE A 355 -20.51 2.79 21.52
N HIS A 356 -19.24 2.36 21.38
CA HIS A 356 -18.04 3.20 21.47
C HIS A 356 -17.08 2.86 20.31
N TYR A 357 -16.25 3.81 19.93
CA TYR A 357 -15.18 3.57 18.93
C TYR A 357 -14.01 2.84 19.59
N SER A 358 -13.26 2.07 18.79
CA SER A 358 -12.11 1.26 19.25
C SER A 358 -11.01 2.06 19.96
N ASP A 359 -10.87 3.35 19.61
CA ASP A 359 -9.82 4.23 20.10
C ASP A 359 -10.16 4.93 21.43
N ASP A 360 -11.42 4.86 21.86
CA ASP A 360 -11.90 5.56 23.04
C ASP A 360 -12.94 4.71 23.79
N ASP A 361 -12.69 4.43 25.06
CA ASP A 361 -13.65 3.72 25.93
C ASP A 361 -14.89 4.57 26.28
N THR A 362 -14.98 5.81 25.76
CA THR A 362 -16.12 6.69 26.00
C THR A 362 -17.32 6.25 25.17
N ASN A 363 -18.42 5.90 25.82
CA ASN A 363 -19.65 5.55 25.15
C ASN A 363 -20.21 6.73 24.34
N VAL A 364 -20.34 6.54 23.02
CA VAL A 364 -21.00 7.51 22.13
C VAL A 364 -22.50 7.32 22.12
N LEU A 365 -22.95 6.07 22.25
CA LEU A 365 -24.37 5.72 22.37
C LEU A 365 -24.54 4.77 23.55
N SER A 366 -25.56 5.02 24.40
CA SER A 366 -25.87 4.20 25.56
C SER A 366 -27.37 3.89 25.63
N ASN A 367 -27.68 2.62 25.79
CA ASN A 367 -29.02 2.12 26.04
C ASN A 367 -30.11 2.64 25.07
N ILE A 368 -29.80 2.66 23.79
CA ILE A 368 -30.75 3.10 22.74
C ILE A 368 -31.81 2.03 22.55
N ASN A 369 -33.06 2.40 22.82
CA ASN A 369 -34.24 1.58 22.61
C ASN A 369 -35.24 2.30 21.71
N LEU A 370 -35.46 1.79 20.50
CA LEU A 370 -36.30 2.42 19.47
C LEU A 370 -37.10 1.36 18.71
N ASN A 371 -38.31 1.71 18.34
CA ASN A 371 -39.12 0.90 17.43
C ASN A 371 -39.71 1.80 16.34
N ILE A 372 -39.19 1.65 15.12
CA ILE A 372 -39.51 2.46 13.95
C ILE A 372 -40.28 1.59 12.97
N LYS A 373 -41.40 2.04 12.54
CA LYS A 373 -42.30 1.32 11.62
C LYS A 373 -42.00 1.68 10.18
N LYS A 374 -42.34 0.79 9.27
CA LYS A 374 -42.30 1.03 7.84
C LYS A 374 -42.97 2.38 7.49
N GLY A 375 -42.23 3.20 6.76
CA GLY A 375 -42.71 4.50 6.27
C GLY A 375 -42.56 5.65 7.27
N ASP A 376 -42.02 5.41 8.47
CA ASP A 376 -41.75 6.47 9.42
C ASP A 376 -40.60 7.37 8.93
N SER A 377 -40.75 8.67 9.14
CA SER A 377 -39.70 9.67 8.95
C SER A 377 -39.17 10.10 10.30
N VAL A 378 -37.91 9.77 10.57
CA VAL A 378 -37.22 10.03 11.86
C VAL A 378 -36.21 11.15 11.66
N ALA A 379 -36.34 12.25 12.37
CA ALA A 379 -35.37 13.33 12.41
C ALA A 379 -34.46 13.20 13.64
N LEU A 380 -33.15 13.19 13.41
CA LEU A 380 -32.13 13.17 14.46
C LEU A 380 -31.64 14.59 14.71
N VAL A 381 -31.81 15.10 15.92
CA VAL A 381 -31.38 16.42 16.36
C VAL A 381 -30.53 16.33 17.63
N GLY A 382 -29.73 17.33 17.91
CA GLY A 382 -28.87 17.36 19.10
C GLY A 382 -27.54 18.06 18.84
N PRO A 383 -26.73 18.28 19.88
CA PRO A 383 -25.45 18.95 19.76
C PRO A 383 -24.48 18.18 18.84
N SER A 384 -23.43 18.88 18.37
CA SER A 384 -22.34 18.22 17.67
C SER A 384 -21.68 17.19 18.60
N GLY A 385 -21.33 16.02 18.10
CA GLY A 385 -20.80 14.91 18.91
C GLY A 385 -21.85 14.05 19.63
N GLY A 386 -23.17 14.40 19.58
CA GLY A 386 -24.24 13.65 20.25
C GLY A 386 -24.58 12.28 19.64
N GLY A 387 -23.76 11.71 18.76
CA GLY A 387 -23.94 10.34 18.24
C GLY A 387 -24.90 10.18 17.06
N LYS A 388 -25.41 11.26 16.45
CA LYS A 388 -26.38 11.23 15.32
C LYS A 388 -25.85 10.43 14.11
N THR A 389 -24.67 10.79 13.61
CA THR A 389 -24.02 10.10 12.47
C THR A 389 -23.65 8.68 12.84
N THR A 390 -23.21 8.46 14.09
CA THR A 390 -22.89 7.12 14.60
C THR A 390 -24.12 6.20 14.58
N LEU A 391 -25.28 6.66 15.08
CA LEU A 391 -26.53 5.89 15.04
C LEU A 391 -26.89 5.49 13.61
N CYS A 392 -26.78 6.43 12.66
CA CYS A 392 -27.03 6.17 11.24
C CYS A 392 -26.05 5.16 10.64
N ASN A 393 -24.79 5.18 11.04
CA ASN A 393 -23.75 4.28 10.52
C ASN A 393 -23.86 2.84 11.08
N LEU A 394 -24.55 2.64 12.21
CA LEU A 394 -24.82 1.31 12.75
C LEU A 394 -25.88 0.55 11.94
N ILE A 395 -26.84 1.24 11.30
CA ILE A 395 -27.93 0.60 10.55
C ILE A 395 -27.39 -0.19 9.33
N PRO A 396 -26.50 0.35 8.44
CA PRO A 396 -25.88 -0.40 7.36
C PRO A 396 -24.71 -1.30 7.82
N ARG A 397 -24.52 -1.39 9.14
CA ARG A 397 -23.46 -2.18 9.76
C ARG A 397 -22.08 -1.77 9.21
N PHE A 398 -21.78 -0.44 9.24
CA PHE A 398 -20.41 0.05 9.04
C PHE A 398 -19.56 -0.14 10.29
N TYR A 399 -20.21 -0.28 11.44
CA TYR A 399 -19.67 -0.67 12.73
C TYR A 399 -20.61 -1.69 13.38
N ASP A 400 -20.10 -2.59 14.18
CA ASP A 400 -20.90 -3.48 15.02
C ASP A 400 -21.23 -2.80 16.35
N VAL A 401 -22.45 -2.99 16.85
CA VAL A 401 -22.82 -2.51 18.18
C VAL A 401 -21.99 -3.22 19.25
N THR A 402 -21.57 -2.48 20.28
CA THR A 402 -20.82 -3.03 21.43
C THR A 402 -21.75 -3.73 22.41
N GLU A 403 -22.99 -3.23 22.56
CA GLU A 403 -24.02 -3.80 23.40
C GLU A 403 -25.36 -3.84 22.65
N GLY A 404 -26.24 -4.76 23.01
CA GLY A 404 -27.57 -4.88 22.43
C GLY A 404 -27.56 -5.40 20.99
N ARG A 405 -28.60 -5.07 20.23
CA ARG A 405 -28.77 -5.49 18.83
C ARG A 405 -29.70 -4.55 18.05
N ILE A 406 -29.51 -4.57 16.72
CA ILE A 406 -30.39 -3.87 15.77
C ILE A 406 -31.09 -4.91 14.91
N LEU A 407 -32.39 -4.80 14.80
CA LEU A 407 -33.23 -5.70 14.01
C LEU A 407 -33.82 -4.94 12.81
N ILE A 408 -33.84 -5.56 11.63
CA ILE A 408 -34.63 -5.11 10.48
C ILE A 408 -35.67 -6.18 10.17
N ASP A 409 -36.94 -5.80 10.19
CA ASP A 409 -38.09 -6.70 10.05
C ASP A 409 -38.00 -7.94 10.97
N GLY A 410 -37.53 -7.73 12.21
CA GLY A 410 -37.37 -8.76 13.23
C GLY A 410 -36.12 -9.64 13.09
N LYS A 411 -35.28 -9.43 12.08
CA LYS A 411 -34.00 -10.14 11.89
C LYS A 411 -32.82 -9.27 12.37
N ASP A 412 -31.98 -9.85 13.21
CA ASP A 412 -30.77 -9.20 13.68
C ASP A 412 -29.77 -8.97 12.50
N ILE A 413 -29.31 -7.72 12.33
CA ILE A 413 -28.40 -7.34 11.25
C ILE A 413 -27.04 -8.07 11.32
N LYS A 414 -26.66 -8.62 12.48
CA LYS A 414 -25.46 -9.48 12.64
C LYS A 414 -25.63 -10.88 12.05
N ASN A 415 -26.87 -11.30 11.80
CA ASN A 415 -27.19 -12.64 11.30
C ASN A 415 -27.58 -12.66 9.83
N VAL A 416 -27.47 -11.53 9.13
CA VAL A 416 -27.81 -11.41 7.71
C VAL A 416 -26.56 -11.09 6.87
N THR A 417 -26.61 -11.41 5.57
CA THR A 417 -25.52 -11.08 4.67
C THR A 417 -25.40 -9.56 4.49
N LEU A 418 -24.17 -9.03 4.50
CA LEU A 418 -23.91 -7.59 4.33
C LEU A 418 -24.43 -7.06 3.00
N ASN A 419 -24.35 -7.89 1.96
CA ASN A 419 -24.86 -7.55 0.64
C ASN A 419 -26.37 -7.30 0.68
N SER A 420 -27.18 -8.22 1.22
CA SER A 420 -28.64 -8.05 1.31
C SER A 420 -29.04 -6.92 2.25
N LEU A 421 -28.33 -6.73 3.36
CA LEU A 421 -28.52 -5.62 4.28
C LEU A 421 -28.30 -4.27 3.59
N ARG A 422 -27.10 -4.09 3.01
CA ARG A 422 -26.72 -2.83 2.37
C ARG A 422 -27.50 -2.54 1.12
N ASN A 423 -27.95 -3.55 0.37
CA ASN A 423 -28.85 -3.36 -0.76
C ASN A 423 -30.22 -2.83 -0.35
N SER A 424 -30.69 -3.12 0.86
CA SER A 424 -31.97 -2.60 1.37
C SER A 424 -31.88 -1.18 1.96
N ILE A 425 -30.68 -0.59 2.01
CA ILE A 425 -30.45 0.72 2.61
C ILE A 425 -29.82 1.66 1.57
N GLY A 426 -30.37 2.84 1.40
CA GLY A 426 -29.81 3.93 0.60
C GLY A 426 -29.26 5.02 1.51
N VAL A 427 -28.05 5.48 1.25
CA VAL A 427 -27.41 6.55 2.00
C VAL A 427 -27.14 7.73 1.07
N VAL A 428 -27.64 8.91 1.42
CA VAL A 428 -27.29 10.19 0.78
C VAL A 428 -26.40 10.93 1.76
N GLN A 429 -25.11 11.02 1.43
CA GLN A 429 -24.09 11.64 2.29
C GLN A 429 -24.04 13.16 2.10
N GLN A 430 -23.56 13.86 3.13
CA GLN A 430 -23.27 15.29 3.09
C GLN A 430 -22.19 15.61 2.05
N ASP A 431 -21.04 14.95 2.14
CA ASP A 431 -19.94 15.06 1.18
C ASP A 431 -20.07 14.00 0.09
N VAL A 432 -20.55 14.44 -1.08
CA VAL A 432 -20.76 13.54 -2.22
C VAL A 432 -19.44 13.14 -2.85
N TYR A 433 -19.15 11.85 -2.85
CA TYR A 433 -18.03 11.29 -3.61
C TYR A 433 -18.49 10.82 -5.01
N LEU A 434 -17.86 11.37 -6.05
CA LEU A 434 -17.99 10.88 -7.42
C LEU A 434 -16.70 10.20 -7.86
N PHE A 435 -16.84 9.01 -8.42
CA PHE A 435 -15.72 8.28 -9.00
C PHE A 435 -15.28 8.93 -10.31
N SER A 436 -13.99 8.83 -10.62
CA SER A 436 -13.46 9.22 -11.91
C SER A 436 -14.12 8.38 -13.01
N GLY A 437 -14.87 9.03 -13.91
CA GLY A 437 -15.67 8.37 -14.93
C GLY A 437 -16.69 9.33 -15.52
N THR A 438 -17.66 8.81 -16.27
CA THR A 438 -18.75 9.55 -16.85
C THR A 438 -19.89 9.79 -15.83
N VAL A 439 -20.78 10.72 -16.13
CA VAL A 439 -22.03 10.91 -15.36
C VAL A 439 -22.85 9.62 -15.35
N PHE A 440 -22.92 8.94 -16.51
CA PHE A 440 -23.63 7.66 -16.63
C PHE A 440 -23.08 6.61 -15.66
N GLU A 441 -21.77 6.37 -15.66
CA GLU A 441 -21.11 5.39 -14.79
C GLU A 441 -21.33 5.73 -13.30
N ASN A 442 -21.28 7.02 -12.97
CA ASN A 442 -21.53 7.48 -11.62
C ASN A 442 -22.95 7.24 -11.13
N ILE A 443 -23.97 7.38 -11.96
CA ILE A 443 -25.35 7.06 -11.60
C ILE A 443 -25.57 5.54 -11.61
N ALA A 444 -25.09 4.84 -12.64
CA ALA A 444 -25.19 3.38 -12.80
C ALA A 444 -24.54 2.60 -11.65
N TYR A 445 -23.62 3.22 -10.91
CA TYR A 445 -23.03 2.64 -9.69
C TYR A 445 -24.07 2.22 -8.63
N GLY A 446 -25.26 2.81 -8.65
CA GLY A 446 -26.37 2.45 -7.77
C GLY A 446 -26.97 1.07 -8.04
N LEU A 447 -26.85 0.54 -9.26
CA LEU A 447 -27.39 -0.76 -9.65
C LEU A 447 -26.55 -1.38 -10.77
N SER A 448 -25.91 -2.52 -10.47
CA SER A 448 -25.13 -3.27 -11.46
C SER A 448 -26.03 -3.74 -12.63
N GLY A 449 -25.60 -3.48 -13.86
CA GLY A 449 -26.33 -3.85 -15.06
C GLY A 449 -27.48 -2.91 -15.44
N ALA A 450 -27.58 -1.72 -14.82
CA ALA A 450 -28.59 -0.71 -15.17
C ALA A 450 -28.50 -0.31 -16.63
N THR A 451 -29.65 -0.22 -17.29
CA THR A 451 -29.75 0.27 -18.67
C THR A 451 -29.60 1.80 -18.72
N ARG A 452 -29.34 2.34 -19.92
CA ARG A 452 -29.29 3.80 -20.12
C ARG A 452 -30.64 4.46 -19.80
N GLU A 453 -31.74 3.78 -20.07
CA GLU A 453 -33.08 4.26 -19.78
C GLU A 453 -33.33 4.32 -18.26
N ASP A 454 -32.91 3.32 -17.49
CA ASP A 454 -33.02 3.31 -16.04
C ASP A 454 -32.25 4.49 -15.41
N VAL A 455 -31.03 4.74 -15.90
CA VAL A 455 -30.19 5.87 -15.46
C VAL A 455 -30.84 7.22 -15.78
N ILE A 456 -31.41 7.38 -17.00
CA ILE A 456 -32.10 8.61 -17.37
C ILE A 456 -33.35 8.83 -16.50
N ASN A 457 -34.11 7.78 -16.23
CA ASN A 457 -35.30 7.85 -15.38
C ASN A 457 -34.95 8.22 -13.94
N ALA A 458 -33.93 7.61 -13.39
CA ALA A 458 -33.41 7.96 -12.06
C ALA A 458 -32.93 9.43 -12.01
N ALA A 459 -32.22 9.89 -13.02
CA ALA A 459 -31.77 11.29 -13.13
C ALA A 459 -32.93 12.28 -13.24
N LYS A 460 -34.02 11.94 -13.96
CA LYS A 460 -35.25 12.75 -14.00
C LYS A 460 -35.90 12.89 -12.64
N LEU A 461 -36.01 11.78 -11.90
CA LEU A 461 -36.57 11.78 -10.54
C LEU A 461 -35.74 12.63 -9.57
N ALA A 462 -34.40 12.60 -9.72
CA ALA A 462 -33.47 13.39 -8.92
C ALA A 462 -33.34 14.86 -9.39
N GLY A 463 -34.06 15.32 -10.38
CA GLY A 463 -33.91 16.66 -10.94
C GLY A 463 -32.54 16.90 -11.60
N ALA A 464 -31.85 15.83 -12.00
CA ALA A 464 -30.51 15.91 -12.58
C ALA A 464 -30.51 15.93 -14.13
N HIS A 465 -31.55 15.42 -14.75
CA HIS A 465 -31.61 15.22 -16.22
C HIS A 465 -31.35 16.49 -17.01
N GLU A 466 -31.94 17.61 -16.61
CA GLU A 466 -31.86 18.87 -17.35
C GLU A 466 -30.41 19.38 -17.40
N PHE A 467 -29.71 19.49 -16.25
CA PHE A 467 -28.35 19.96 -16.28
C PHE A 467 -27.40 18.95 -16.97
N ILE A 468 -27.66 17.63 -16.84
CA ILE A 468 -26.84 16.61 -17.50
C ILE A 468 -27.00 16.75 -19.04
N SER A 469 -28.20 16.96 -19.54
CA SER A 469 -28.46 17.12 -20.96
C SER A 469 -27.81 18.39 -21.56
N ASN A 470 -27.56 19.40 -20.72
CA ASN A 470 -26.86 20.64 -21.10
C ASN A 470 -25.32 20.53 -21.01
N LEU A 471 -24.77 19.42 -20.52
CA LEU A 471 -23.32 19.18 -20.57
C LEU A 471 -22.92 18.84 -22.02
N GLU A 472 -21.68 19.14 -22.38
CA GLU A 472 -21.13 18.97 -23.74
C GLU A 472 -21.38 17.58 -24.33
N ASN A 473 -21.20 16.50 -23.52
CA ASN A 473 -21.42 15.12 -23.91
C ASN A 473 -22.59 14.47 -23.13
N GLY A 474 -23.48 15.25 -22.51
CA GLY A 474 -24.60 14.75 -21.75
C GLY A 474 -24.20 13.74 -20.68
N TYR A 475 -24.79 12.57 -20.66
CA TYR A 475 -24.50 11.49 -19.73
C TYR A 475 -23.08 10.89 -19.88
N ASP A 476 -22.47 11.04 -21.05
CA ASP A 476 -21.12 10.55 -21.34
C ASP A 476 -20.03 11.59 -20.97
N THR A 477 -20.43 12.71 -20.37
CA THR A 477 -19.50 13.72 -19.87
C THR A 477 -18.66 13.17 -18.72
N TYR A 478 -17.33 13.27 -18.84
CA TYR A 478 -16.37 12.87 -17.82
C TYR A 478 -16.31 13.89 -16.70
N VAL A 479 -16.61 13.46 -15.45
CA VAL A 479 -16.74 14.36 -14.30
C VAL A 479 -15.42 14.75 -13.64
N GLY A 480 -14.32 14.07 -13.97
CA GLY A 480 -13.02 14.29 -13.36
C GLY A 480 -12.89 13.64 -11.97
N GLU A 481 -11.72 13.82 -11.37
CA GLU A 481 -11.45 13.32 -10.03
C GLU A 481 -12.37 14.01 -9.01
N ARG A 482 -13.10 13.21 -8.20
CA ARG A 482 -14.08 13.70 -7.21
C ARG A 482 -15.12 14.66 -7.80
N GLY A 483 -15.37 14.58 -9.11
CA GLY A 483 -16.35 15.45 -9.76
C GLY A 483 -16.00 16.94 -9.75
N VAL A 484 -14.71 17.29 -9.83
CA VAL A 484 -14.21 18.68 -9.73
C VAL A 484 -14.85 19.65 -10.71
N LYS A 485 -15.40 19.14 -11.83
CA LYS A 485 -16.06 19.91 -12.88
C LYS A 485 -17.52 20.25 -12.59
N LEU A 486 -18.10 19.73 -11.50
CA LEU A 486 -19.50 19.89 -11.15
C LEU A 486 -19.69 20.75 -9.90
N SER A 487 -20.77 21.51 -9.85
CA SER A 487 -21.17 22.24 -8.64
C SER A 487 -21.62 21.28 -7.53
N GLY A 488 -21.64 21.73 -6.27
CA GLY A 488 -22.11 20.94 -5.13
C GLY A 488 -23.52 20.38 -5.35
N GLY A 489 -24.45 21.22 -5.82
CA GLY A 489 -25.82 20.82 -6.12
C GLY A 489 -25.95 19.81 -7.27
N GLN A 490 -25.07 19.89 -8.29
CA GLN A 490 -25.01 18.91 -9.36
C GLN A 490 -24.52 17.54 -8.85
N LYS A 491 -23.44 17.53 -8.02
CA LYS A 491 -22.95 16.30 -7.38
C LYS A 491 -24.04 15.66 -6.52
N GLN A 492 -24.73 16.47 -5.70
CA GLN A 492 -25.79 15.99 -4.82
C GLN A 492 -26.93 15.33 -5.61
N ARG A 493 -27.38 15.94 -6.72
CA ARG A 493 -28.42 15.37 -7.59
C ARG A 493 -27.97 14.05 -8.25
N ILE A 494 -26.70 13.90 -8.62
CA ILE A 494 -26.14 12.62 -9.08
C ILE A 494 -26.18 11.57 -7.98
N SER A 495 -25.80 11.93 -6.74
CA SER A 495 -25.88 11.01 -5.60
C SER A 495 -27.32 10.57 -5.31
N ILE A 496 -28.28 11.49 -5.37
CA ILE A 496 -29.70 11.16 -5.21
C ILE A 496 -30.17 10.25 -6.34
N ALA A 497 -29.73 10.47 -7.59
CA ALA A 497 -30.05 9.61 -8.72
C ALA A 497 -29.53 8.16 -8.51
N ARG A 498 -28.34 7.98 -7.92
CA ARG A 498 -27.85 6.64 -7.51
C ARG A 498 -28.83 5.93 -6.58
N VAL A 499 -29.39 6.66 -5.61
CA VAL A 499 -30.32 6.08 -4.62
C VAL A 499 -31.68 5.82 -5.25
N PHE A 500 -32.19 6.67 -6.15
CA PHE A 500 -33.39 6.38 -6.93
C PHE A 500 -33.25 5.11 -7.75
N LEU A 501 -32.10 4.95 -8.43
CA LEU A 501 -31.80 3.76 -9.23
C LEU A 501 -31.76 2.49 -8.39
N LYS A 502 -31.15 2.55 -7.21
CA LYS A 502 -31.10 1.45 -6.25
C LYS A 502 -32.46 1.09 -5.64
N ASN A 503 -33.35 2.07 -5.45
CA ASN A 503 -34.72 1.95 -4.95
C ASN A 503 -34.86 1.19 -3.61
N PRO A 504 -34.11 1.53 -2.57
CA PRO A 504 -34.13 0.81 -1.28
C PRO A 504 -35.35 1.17 -0.42
N PRO A 505 -35.84 0.26 0.46
CA PRO A 505 -36.94 0.53 1.40
C PRO A 505 -36.55 1.40 2.61
N ILE A 506 -35.25 1.50 2.92
CA ILE A 506 -34.72 2.28 4.05
C ILE A 506 -33.79 3.36 3.49
N LEU A 507 -33.89 4.59 4.01
CA LEU A 507 -33.07 5.73 3.60
C LEU A 507 -32.39 6.36 4.81
N ILE A 508 -31.14 6.75 4.61
CA ILE A 508 -30.36 7.59 5.54
C ILE A 508 -29.95 8.85 4.78
N LEU A 509 -30.39 10.00 5.27
CA LEU A 509 -30.14 11.32 4.68
C LEU A 509 -29.26 12.13 5.63
N ASP A 510 -28.01 12.36 5.26
CA ASP A 510 -27.06 13.12 6.08
C ASP A 510 -26.86 14.50 5.46
N GLU A 511 -27.40 15.56 6.07
CA GLU A 511 -27.25 16.98 5.70
C GLU A 511 -27.22 17.31 4.20
N ALA A 512 -28.02 16.65 3.40
CA ALA A 512 -27.93 16.67 1.93
C ALA A 512 -28.04 18.08 1.27
N THR A 513 -28.18 19.16 2.03
CA THR A 513 -28.45 20.52 1.48
C THR A 513 -27.62 21.66 2.11
N SER A 514 -26.68 21.40 3.01
CA SER A 514 -26.02 22.42 3.85
C SER A 514 -25.09 23.41 3.11
N ALA A 515 -24.68 23.12 1.87
CA ALA A 515 -23.72 23.93 1.11
C ALA A 515 -24.24 24.35 -0.30
N LEU A 516 -25.56 24.42 -0.50
CA LEU A 516 -26.17 24.66 -1.80
C LEU A 516 -26.71 26.09 -1.91
N ASP A 517 -26.74 26.63 -3.14
CA ASP A 517 -27.48 27.82 -3.47
C ASP A 517 -28.99 27.58 -3.39
N ASN A 518 -29.80 28.62 -3.18
CA ASN A 518 -31.24 28.51 -2.92
C ASN A 518 -32.02 27.77 -4.02
N GLU A 519 -31.63 27.89 -5.28
CA GLU A 519 -32.31 27.22 -6.39
C GLU A 519 -31.98 25.73 -6.42
N SER A 520 -30.70 25.38 -6.36
CA SER A 520 -30.24 23.98 -6.27
C SER A 520 -30.79 23.28 -5.03
N GLU A 521 -30.88 23.99 -3.92
CA GLU A 521 -31.45 23.50 -2.68
C GLU A 521 -32.89 23.05 -2.84
N LYS A 522 -33.75 23.91 -3.43
CA LYS A 522 -35.16 23.58 -3.64
C LYS A 522 -35.32 22.32 -4.51
N ILE A 523 -34.54 22.20 -5.58
CA ILE A 523 -34.61 21.02 -6.47
C ILE A 523 -34.16 19.75 -5.71
N VAL A 524 -33.11 19.84 -4.89
CA VAL A 524 -32.61 18.74 -4.06
C VAL A 524 -33.66 18.34 -3.02
N GLN A 525 -34.26 19.32 -2.34
CA GLN A 525 -35.31 19.09 -1.32
C GLN A 525 -36.52 18.38 -1.94
N ASP A 526 -37.04 18.88 -3.07
CA ASP A 526 -38.16 18.28 -3.78
C ASP A 526 -37.86 16.81 -4.22
N SER A 527 -36.59 16.57 -4.60
CA SER A 527 -36.14 15.23 -4.98
C SER A 527 -36.04 14.28 -3.80
N LEU A 528 -35.53 14.76 -2.65
CA LEU A 528 -35.46 13.99 -1.41
C LEU A 528 -36.85 13.66 -0.86
N GLU A 529 -37.82 14.59 -0.93
CA GLU A 529 -39.20 14.36 -0.54
C GLU A 529 -39.89 13.28 -1.42
N LYS A 530 -39.63 13.31 -2.72
CA LYS A 530 -40.08 12.25 -3.63
C LYS A 530 -39.42 10.91 -3.31
N LEU A 531 -38.15 10.92 -3.01
CA LEU A 531 -37.39 9.73 -2.64
C LEU A 531 -37.89 9.12 -1.32
N ALA A 532 -38.26 9.96 -0.35
CA ALA A 532 -38.72 9.55 0.98
C ALA A 532 -40.09 8.85 0.99
N LYS A 533 -40.96 9.11 -0.02
CA LYS A 533 -42.34 8.60 -0.03
C LYS A 533 -42.41 7.07 0.06
N GLY A 534 -43.11 6.58 1.10
CA GLY A 534 -43.35 5.15 1.34
C GLY A 534 -42.14 4.37 1.85
N ARG A 535 -41.05 5.04 2.22
CA ARG A 535 -39.85 4.44 2.78
C ARG A 535 -39.65 4.84 4.25
N THR A 536 -38.91 4.03 4.98
CA THR A 536 -38.45 4.39 6.31
C THR A 536 -37.21 5.28 6.18
N VAL A 537 -37.26 6.48 6.77
CA VAL A 537 -36.24 7.51 6.54
C VAL A 537 -35.65 7.98 7.87
N PHE A 538 -34.32 7.95 7.96
CA PHE A 538 -33.55 8.65 8.99
C PHE A 538 -32.93 9.90 8.40
N THR A 539 -33.13 11.03 9.01
CA THR A 539 -32.54 12.30 8.55
C THR A 539 -31.75 12.94 9.69
N ILE A 540 -30.46 13.15 9.47
CA ILE A 540 -29.66 14.02 10.35
C ILE A 540 -30.02 15.45 9.94
N ALA A 541 -30.81 16.08 10.80
CA ALA A 541 -31.48 17.33 10.44
C ALA A 541 -30.76 18.54 11.03
N HIS A 542 -30.34 19.45 10.15
CA HIS A 542 -29.84 20.77 10.48
C HIS A 542 -30.78 21.89 9.99
N ARG A 543 -31.97 21.54 9.49
CA ARG A 543 -32.97 22.50 8.97
C ARG A 543 -34.32 22.33 9.64
N LEU A 544 -34.91 23.45 10.04
CA LEU A 544 -36.21 23.50 10.73
C LEU A 544 -37.35 22.83 9.94
N THR A 545 -37.37 23.00 8.62
CA THR A 545 -38.42 22.40 7.76
C THR A 545 -38.38 20.89 7.77
N THR A 546 -37.21 20.28 7.70
CA THR A 546 -37.02 18.83 7.74
C THR A 546 -37.40 18.25 9.10
N ILE A 547 -37.03 18.94 10.19
CA ILE A 547 -37.35 18.55 11.55
C ILE A 547 -38.84 18.58 11.79
N ARG A 548 -39.52 19.66 11.37
CA ARG A 548 -40.95 19.89 11.61
C ARG A 548 -41.85 18.86 10.91
N ASN A 549 -41.43 18.37 9.74
CA ASN A 549 -42.23 17.45 8.93
C ASN A 549 -41.99 15.97 9.29
N ALA A 550 -41.07 15.65 10.21
CA ALA A 550 -40.80 14.28 10.63
C ALA A 550 -41.94 13.73 11.51
N ASN A 551 -42.25 12.44 11.34
CA ASN A 551 -43.20 11.73 12.17
C ASN A 551 -42.68 11.52 13.60
N MET A 552 -41.37 11.40 13.74
CA MET A 552 -40.66 11.22 15.01
C MET A 552 -39.39 12.08 15.01
N ILE A 553 -39.17 12.77 16.10
CA ILE A 553 -37.91 13.50 16.35
C ILE A 553 -37.24 12.83 17.54
N LEU A 554 -35.96 12.55 17.39
CA LEU A 554 -35.08 12.00 18.41
C LEU A 554 -34.02 13.05 18.78
N VAL A 555 -34.00 13.44 20.06
CA VAL A 555 -32.97 14.34 20.58
C VAL A 555 -31.86 13.50 21.21
N LEU A 556 -30.74 13.42 20.51
CA LEU A 556 -29.56 12.65 20.90
C LEU A 556 -28.53 13.52 21.59
N THR A 557 -28.02 13.03 22.73
CA THR A 557 -26.89 13.59 23.46
C THR A 557 -25.91 12.47 23.82
N GLU A 558 -24.82 12.79 24.49
CA GLU A 558 -23.87 11.81 25.04
C GLU A 558 -24.50 10.81 26.02
N ASN A 559 -25.68 11.14 26.60
CA ASN A 559 -26.43 10.27 27.49
C ASN A 559 -27.42 9.32 26.76
N GLY A 560 -27.50 9.41 25.42
CA GLY A 560 -28.43 8.66 24.58
C GLY A 560 -29.61 9.51 24.11
N ILE A 561 -30.82 8.91 24.00
CA ILE A 561 -32.04 9.61 23.59
C ILE A 561 -32.66 10.30 24.80
N GLU A 562 -32.55 11.61 24.88
CA GLU A 562 -33.16 12.40 25.99
C GLU A 562 -34.61 12.71 25.73
N GLU A 563 -34.98 13.01 24.50
CA GLU A 563 -36.38 13.31 24.16
C GLU A 563 -36.75 12.61 22.85
N GLN A 564 -37.98 12.17 22.78
CA GLN A 564 -38.58 11.63 21.58
C GLN A 564 -40.05 12.04 21.49
N GLY A 565 -40.52 12.34 20.27
CA GLY A 565 -41.91 12.72 20.02
C GLY A 565 -42.08 13.45 18.69
N THR A 566 -43.29 13.96 18.44
CA THR A 566 -43.58 14.85 17.33
C THR A 566 -43.10 16.27 17.61
N HIS A 567 -43.02 17.10 16.59
CA HIS A 567 -42.63 18.51 16.76
C HIS A 567 -43.47 19.23 17.79
N GLN A 568 -44.83 19.08 17.75
CA GLN A 568 -45.73 19.77 18.66
C GLN A 568 -45.57 19.27 20.12
N GLU A 569 -45.48 17.94 20.32
CA GLU A 569 -45.27 17.37 21.65
C GLU A 569 -43.97 17.87 22.30
N LEU A 570 -42.90 17.96 21.55
CA LEU A 570 -41.59 18.40 22.04
C LEU A 570 -41.51 19.92 22.30
N ILE A 571 -42.20 20.73 21.48
CA ILE A 571 -42.36 22.18 21.73
C ILE A 571 -43.15 22.42 23.04
N ASP A 572 -44.24 21.68 23.22
CA ASP A 572 -45.09 21.84 24.41
C ASP A 572 -44.39 21.41 25.72
N LYS A 573 -43.45 20.44 25.64
CA LYS A 573 -42.60 20.01 26.77
C LYS A 573 -41.61 21.08 27.23
N LYS A 574 -41.22 22.05 26.35
CA LYS A 574 -40.24 23.08 26.64
C LYS A 574 -38.90 22.55 27.16
N GLY A 575 -38.51 21.38 26.69
CA GLY A 575 -37.27 20.71 27.05
C GLY A 575 -36.08 21.08 26.20
N LEU A 576 -35.13 20.13 26.00
CA LEU A 576 -33.90 20.32 25.21
C LEU A 576 -34.22 20.64 23.75
N TYR A 577 -35.24 19.94 23.18
CA TYR A 577 -35.69 20.20 21.81
C TYR A 577 -36.16 21.66 21.63
N TYR A 578 -36.96 22.19 22.54
CA TYR A 578 -37.44 23.55 22.51
C TYR A 578 -36.27 24.56 22.50
N ASN A 579 -35.27 24.30 23.34
CA ASN A 579 -34.08 25.19 23.41
C ASN A 579 -33.29 25.12 22.08
N LEU A 580 -33.05 23.93 21.55
CA LEU A 580 -32.38 23.78 20.25
C LEU A 580 -33.18 24.44 19.13
N TYR A 581 -34.48 24.24 19.09
CA TYR A 581 -35.37 24.83 18.08
C TYR A 581 -35.41 26.37 18.14
N SER A 582 -35.29 26.94 19.32
CA SER A 582 -35.30 28.41 19.50
C SER A 582 -33.97 29.09 19.13
N MET A 583 -32.91 28.30 18.95
CA MET A 583 -31.58 28.78 18.49
C MET A 583 -31.45 28.82 16.97
N TYR A 584 -32.34 28.11 16.24
CA TYR A 584 -32.40 28.09 14.78
C TYR A 584 -33.34 29.21 14.26
#